data_a0614e1174d77ac7e87c5eaa4b7d18ad
#
_entry.id   a0614e1174d77ac7e87c5eaa4b7d18ad
#
_cell.length_a   1.000
_cell.length_b   1.000
_cell.length_c   1.000
_cell.angle_alpha   90.00
_cell.angle_beta   90.00
_cell.angle_gamma   90.00
#
_symmetry.space_group_name_H-M   'P 1'
#
loop_
_entity.id
_entity.type
_entity.pdbx_description
1 polymer ?
#
loop_
_entity_poly.entity_id
_entity_poly.type
_entity_poly.pdbx_seq_one_letter_code
_entity_poly.pdbx_strand_id
1 'polypeptide(L)'
;MTYSMTVAGLQRELPICKITDDLYIGAFICFGDAELTVACARDLLKLVENEEYDYLFTAEAKSIPLIHEMARQSGAKKYFIARKGPKAYMPDPIHVEDRSITTAGVQKLYLGRDDADMIRGKRIVLMDDVISTGGSLHAMEELVKLAGGIVVDRIAVLAEGDAQQRKDIQYLAPLPVFNADGTVK
;
A
#
# COMPACT_ATOMS: atom_id res chain seq x y z
N MET A 1 -15.60 -14.05 14.01
CA MET A 1 -16.50 -13.23 13.18
C MET A 1 -15.77 -12.90 11.88
N THR A 2 -16.49 -12.85 10.76
CA THR A 2 -15.95 -12.51 9.44
C THR A 2 -16.80 -11.43 8.80
N TYR A 3 -16.22 -10.72 7.87
CA TYR A 3 -16.88 -9.74 7.00
C TYR A 3 -16.75 -10.20 5.56
N SER A 4 -17.89 -10.43 4.90
CA SER A 4 -17.91 -10.80 3.48
C SER A 4 -17.83 -9.55 2.62
N MET A 5 -16.87 -9.50 1.70
CA MET A 5 -16.74 -8.41 0.74
C MET A 5 -16.41 -8.92 -0.66
N THR A 6 -16.71 -8.08 -1.64
CA THR A 6 -16.30 -8.31 -3.03
C THR A 6 -15.28 -7.26 -3.45
N VAL A 7 -14.13 -7.70 -3.95
CA VAL A 7 -13.09 -6.83 -4.52
C VAL A 7 -12.53 -7.46 -5.79
N ALA A 8 -12.30 -6.66 -6.81
CA ALA A 8 -11.85 -7.11 -8.14
C ALA A 8 -12.72 -8.25 -8.74
N GLY A 9 -14.01 -8.27 -8.42
CA GLY A 9 -14.97 -9.29 -8.86
C GLY A 9 -14.94 -10.60 -8.06
N LEU A 10 -14.13 -10.70 -7.01
CA LEU A 10 -13.98 -11.89 -6.19
C LEU A 10 -14.54 -11.65 -4.78
N GLN A 11 -15.33 -12.60 -4.29
CA GLN A 11 -15.85 -12.58 -2.92
C GLN A 11 -14.83 -13.21 -1.97
N ARG A 12 -14.58 -12.56 -0.83
CA ARG A 12 -13.69 -13.04 0.24
C ARG A 12 -14.30 -12.78 1.61
N GLU A 13 -13.99 -13.66 2.55
CA GLU A 13 -14.34 -13.55 3.97
C GLU A 13 -13.13 -13.04 4.75
N LEU A 14 -13.22 -11.82 5.27
CA LEU A 14 -12.15 -11.22 6.05
C LEU A 14 -12.39 -11.50 7.55
N PRO A 15 -11.41 -12.07 8.26
CA PRO A 15 -11.49 -12.16 9.72
C PRO A 15 -11.61 -10.77 10.34
N ILE A 16 -12.55 -10.60 11.28
CA ILE A 16 -12.66 -9.38 12.08
C ILE A 16 -11.70 -9.50 13.27
N CYS A 17 -10.73 -8.61 13.32
CA CYS A 17 -9.64 -8.62 14.31
C CYS A 17 -9.70 -7.39 15.21
N LYS A 18 -9.51 -7.61 16.52
CA LYS A 18 -9.46 -6.55 17.53
C LYS A 18 -8.16 -5.74 17.40
N ILE A 19 -8.28 -4.42 17.39
CA ILE A 19 -7.17 -3.47 17.47
C ILE A 19 -7.16 -2.80 18.85
N THR A 20 -8.31 -2.28 19.29
CA THR A 20 -8.54 -1.74 20.65
C THR A 20 -9.84 -2.31 21.21
N ASP A 21 -10.24 -1.91 22.42
CA ASP A 21 -11.52 -2.35 22.98
C ASP A 21 -12.72 -1.87 22.14
N ASP A 22 -12.60 -0.71 21.48
CA ASP A 22 -13.67 -0.07 20.70
C ASP A 22 -13.45 -0.10 19.18
N LEU A 23 -12.36 -0.72 18.69
CA LEU A 23 -12.03 -0.72 17.28
C LEU A 23 -11.62 -2.10 16.80
N TYR A 24 -12.33 -2.59 15.80
CA TYR A 24 -12.04 -3.84 15.09
C TYR A 24 -11.90 -3.55 13.60
N ILE A 25 -11.08 -4.32 12.90
CA ILE A 25 -10.82 -4.20 11.47
C ILE A 25 -11.07 -5.53 10.76
N GLY A 26 -11.43 -5.46 9.47
CA GLY A 26 -11.41 -6.62 8.59
C GLY A 26 -9.97 -6.88 8.11
N ALA A 27 -9.40 -8.01 8.49
CA ALA A 27 -8.02 -8.32 8.11
C ALA A 27 -7.93 -8.72 6.63
N PHE A 28 -7.60 -7.76 5.77
CA PHE A 28 -7.31 -8.03 4.36
C PHE A 28 -5.89 -8.54 4.22
N ILE A 29 -5.75 -9.76 3.70
CA ILE A 29 -4.46 -10.42 3.49
C ILE A 29 -4.46 -11.06 2.10
N CYS A 30 -3.67 -10.50 1.18
CA CYS A 30 -3.51 -11.06 -0.17
C CYS A 30 -2.39 -12.11 -0.26
N PHE A 31 -1.61 -12.31 0.80
CA PHE A 31 -0.58 -13.35 0.85
C PHE A 31 -1.18 -14.74 0.66
N GLY A 32 -0.64 -15.49 -0.29
CA GLY A 32 -1.08 -16.85 -0.57
C GLY A 32 -2.36 -16.95 -1.42
N ASP A 33 -3.08 -15.84 -1.64
CA ASP A 33 -4.23 -15.77 -2.53
C ASP A 33 -3.81 -15.26 -3.91
N ALA A 34 -3.34 -16.19 -4.75
CA ALA A 34 -2.85 -15.86 -6.09
C ALA A 34 -3.95 -15.34 -7.00
N GLU A 35 -5.17 -15.90 -6.91
CA GLU A 35 -6.31 -15.47 -7.71
C GLU A 35 -6.68 -14.01 -7.39
N LEU A 36 -6.78 -13.68 -6.11
CA LEU A 36 -7.08 -12.33 -5.65
C LEU A 36 -5.97 -11.34 -6.05
N THR A 37 -4.70 -11.74 -5.87
CA THR A 37 -3.55 -10.92 -6.24
C THR A 37 -3.57 -10.55 -7.74
N VAL A 38 -3.83 -11.54 -8.61
CA VAL A 38 -3.92 -11.32 -10.07
C VAL A 38 -5.07 -10.39 -10.43
N ALA A 39 -6.25 -10.61 -9.85
CA ALA A 39 -7.43 -9.79 -10.11
C ALA A 39 -7.27 -8.35 -9.62
N CYS A 40 -6.76 -8.16 -8.39
CA CYS A 40 -6.49 -6.83 -7.83
C CYS A 40 -5.43 -6.08 -8.62
N ALA A 41 -4.33 -6.73 -9.02
CA ALA A 41 -3.28 -6.12 -9.83
C ALA A 41 -3.82 -5.61 -11.18
N ARG A 42 -4.66 -6.40 -11.85
CA ARG A 42 -5.34 -6.02 -13.09
C ARG A 42 -6.19 -4.76 -12.90
N ASP A 43 -6.98 -4.71 -11.84
CA ASP A 43 -7.90 -3.59 -11.62
C ASP A 43 -7.19 -2.35 -11.08
N LEU A 44 -6.11 -2.51 -10.28
CA LEU A 44 -5.23 -1.40 -9.88
C LEU A 44 -4.55 -0.74 -11.08
N LEU A 45 -4.11 -1.51 -12.08
CA LEU A 45 -3.52 -0.97 -13.30
C LEU A 45 -4.50 -0.11 -14.10
N LYS A 46 -5.81 -0.41 -14.06
CA LYS A 46 -6.84 0.43 -14.69
C LYS A 46 -6.98 1.80 -14.03
N LEU A 47 -6.74 1.90 -12.72
CA LEU A 47 -6.80 3.19 -12.03
C LEU A 47 -5.75 4.18 -12.55
N VAL A 48 -4.61 3.67 -13.03
CA VAL A 48 -3.48 4.47 -13.51
C VAL A 48 -3.26 4.37 -15.03
N GLU A 49 -4.21 3.83 -15.78
CA GLU A 49 -4.04 3.62 -17.22
C GLU A 49 -3.84 4.92 -18.03
N ASN A 50 -4.34 6.05 -17.51
CA ASN A 50 -4.21 7.37 -18.12
C ASN A 50 -3.10 8.22 -17.46
N GLU A 51 -2.40 7.69 -16.47
CA GLU A 51 -1.30 8.37 -15.81
C GLU A 51 0.03 8.07 -16.50
N GLU A 52 0.78 9.13 -16.75
CA GLU A 52 2.16 8.96 -17.19
C GLU A 52 3.05 8.76 -15.95
N TYR A 53 3.58 7.57 -15.75
CA TYR A 53 4.52 7.26 -14.67
C TYR A 53 5.69 6.40 -15.16
N ASP A 54 6.81 6.48 -14.44
CA ASP A 54 8.00 5.69 -14.73
C ASP A 54 8.04 4.38 -13.94
N TYR A 55 7.65 4.42 -12.65
CA TYR A 55 7.75 3.28 -11.75
C TYR A 55 6.62 3.19 -10.75
N LEU A 56 6.35 1.94 -10.35
CA LEU A 56 5.54 1.61 -9.19
C LEU A 56 6.41 1.51 -7.94
N PHE A 57 5.87 1.93 -6.81
CA PHE A 57 6.55 1.92 -5.52
C PHE A 57 5.60 1.44 -4.41
N THR A 58 6.08 0.59 -3.51
CA THR A 58 5.34 0.14 -2.33
C THR A 58 6.25 -0.02 -1.12
N ALA A 59 5.65 -0.31 0.03
CA ALA A 59 6.36 -0.73 1.25
C ALA A 59 6.18 -2.24 1.50
N GLU A 60 7.17 -2.86 2.14
CA GLU A 60 7.02 -4.23 2.61
C GLU A 60 5.96 -4.33 3.72
N ALA A 61 5.22 -5.41 3.87
CA ALA A 61 5.45 -6.66 3.18
C ALA A 61 4.25 -7.12 2.33
N LYS A 62 2.99 -6.81 2.72
CA LYS A 62 1.77 -7.40 2.15
C LYS A 62 1.55 -7.02 0.68
N SER A 63 2.00 -5.84 0.29
CA SER A 63 1.82 -5.33 -1.07
C SER A 63 2.87 -5.84 -2.07
N ILE A 64 3.89 -6.61 -1.62
CA ILE A 64 4.93 -7.14 -2.52
C ILE A 64 4.37 -8.04 -3.64
N PRO A 65 3.49 -9.02 -3.37
CA PRO A 65 2.90 -9.81 -4.45
C PRO A 65 2.10 -8.98 -5.45
N LEU A 66 1.37 -7.97 -4.95
CA LEU A 66 0.57 -7.08 -5.79
C LEU A 66 1.43 -6.27 -6.75
N ILE A 67 2.46 -5.58 -6.23
CA ILE A 67 3.32 -4.75 -7.08
C ILE A 67 4.09 -5.59 -8.10
N HIS A 68 4.53 -6.80 -7.72
CA HIS A 68 5.16 -7.74 -8.64
C HIS A 68 4.21 -8.12 -9.78
N GLU A 69 2.98 -8.46 -9.44
CA GLU A 69 1.97 -8.87 -10.41
C GLU A 69 1.55 -7.69 -11.31
N MET A 70 1.44 -6.48 -10.77
CA MET A 70 1.21 -5.26 -11.54
C MET A 70 2.35 -5.03 -12.55
N ALA A 71 3.61 -5.15 -12.12
CA ALA A 71 4.76 -5.03 -13.01
C ALA A 71 4.75 -6.10 -14.12
N ARG A 72 4.41 -7.35 -13.77
CA ARG A 72 4.30 -8.46 -14.74
C ARG A 72 3.22 -8.17 -15.78
N GLN A 73 2.03 -7.74 -15.35
CA GLN A 73 0.90 -7.46 -16.26
C GLN A 73 1.14 -6.24 -17.15
N SER A 74 1.75 -5.17 -16.61
CA SER A 74 2.08 -3.96 -17.39
C SER A 74 3.33 -4.12 -18.28
N GLY A 75 4.10 -5.19 -18.10
CA GLY A 75 5.38 -5.37 -18.78
C GLY A 75 6.53 -4.53 -18.22
N ALA A 76 6.31 -3.87 -17.08
CA ALA A 76 7.35 -3.12 -16.39
C ALA A 76 8.48 -4.05 -15.92
N LYS A 77 9.73 -3.63 -16.09
CA LYS A 77 10.89 -4.44 -15.73
C LYS A 77 11.45 -4.15 -14.35
N LYS A 78 11.00 -3.06 -13.71
CA LYS A 78 11.46 -2.61 -12.40
C LYS A 78 10.31 -1.98 -11.62
N TYR A 79 10.28 -2.23 -10.33
CA TYR A 79 9.46 -1.57 -9.31
C TYR A 79 10.29 -1.42 -8.04
N PHE A 80 9.86 -0.62 -7.09
CA PHE A 80 10.63 -0.36 -5.88
C PHE A 80 9.84 -0.73 -4.62
N ILE A 81 10.58 -1.17 -3.61
CA ILE A 81 10.03 -1.60 -2.32
C ILE A 81 10.78 -0.90 -1.19
N ALA A 82 10.10 -0.04 -0.44
CA ALA A 82 10.60 0.48 0.81
C ALA A 82 10.65 -0.63 1.87
N ARG A 83 11.77 -0.71 2.60
CA ARG A 83 12.00 -1.74 3.62
C ARG A 83 11.78 -1.16 5.02
N LYS A 84 11.26 -1.97 5.95
CA LYS A 84 11.06 -1.57 7.36
C LYS A 84 12.34 -1.58 8.19
N GLY A 85 13.45 -1.97 7.59
CA GLY A 85 14.77 -1.95 8.19
C GLY A 85 15.86 -2.11 7.14
N PRO A 86 17.08 -1.59 7.40
CA PRO A 86 18.20 -1.73 6.48
C PRO A 86 18.58 -3.20 6.32
N LYS A 87 19.04 -3.56 5.12
CA LYS A 87 19.49 -4.91 4.80
C LYS A 87 20.99 -4.88 4.44
N ALA A 88 21.69 -6.00 4.65
CA ALA A 88 23.13 -6.08 4.37
C ALA A 88 23.50 -5.75 2.91
N TYR A 89 22.57 -5.93 1.97
CA TYR A 89 22.74 -5.57 0.55
C TYR A 89 22.35 -4.14 0.20
N MET A 90 22.06 -3.30 1.18
CA MET A 90 21.68 -1.88 0.98
C MET A 90 22.79 -0.99 1.55
N PRO A 91 23.88 -0.75 0.81
CA PRO A 91 24.91 0.16 1.26
C PRO A 91 24.35 1.60 1.31
N ASP A 92 24.64 2.32 2.39
CA ASP A 92 24.27 3.71 2.60
C ASP A 92 22.79 4.03 2.23
N PRO A 93 21.81 3.33 2.83
CA PRO A 93 20.41 3.53 2.49
C PRO A 93 19.91 4.89 2.97
N ILE A 94 19.03 5.51 2.19
CA ILE A 94 18.24 6.63 2.69
C ILE A 94 17.07 6.10 3.54
N HIS A 95 16.60 6.90 4.48
CA HIS A 95 15.44 6.52 5.28
C HIS A 95 14.64 7.74 5.74
N VAL A 96 13.39 7.47 6.08
CA VAL A 96 12.48 8.41 6.75
C VAL A 96 11.94 7.78 8.03
N GLU A 97 11.65 8.62 9.01
CA GLU A 97 10.97 8.22 10.25
C GLU A 97 9.62 8.92 10.30
N ASP A 98 8.55 8.16 10.23
CA ASP A 98 7.21 8.70 10.48
C ASP A 98 6.85 8.51 11.95
N ARG A 99 6.67 9.63 12.65
CA ARG A 99 6.14 9.69 14.00
C ARG A 99 4.63 9.93 13.93
N SER A 100 3.89 8.96 13.41
CA SER A 100 2.44 9.02 13.44
C SER A 100 1.94 9.16 14.88
N ILE A 101 1.18 10.20 15.16
CA ILE A 101 0.55 10.47 16.46
C ILE A 101 -0.43 9.36 16.86
N THR A 102 -0.88 8.56 15.87
CA THR A 102 -1.93 7.55 16.04
C THR A 102 -1.42 6.10 16.14
N THR A 103 -0.14 5.85 15.88
CA THR A 103 0.43 4.49 15.97
C THR A 103 1.44 4.44 17.11
N ALA A 104 1.34 3.44 17.98
CA ALA A 104 2.26 3.23 19.11
C ALA A 104 3.67 2.80 18.67
N GLY A 105 4.31 3.55 17.73
CA GLY A 105 5.66 3.26 17.26
C GLY A 105 6.10 4.18 16.11
N VAL A 106 7.39 4.47 16.06
CA VAL A 106 8.02 5.16 14.94
C VAL A 106 8.11 4.18 13.76
N GLN A 107 7.40 4.47 12.66
CA GLN A 107 7.59 3.71 11.43
C GLN A 107 8.83 4.26 10.71
N LYS A 108 9.76 3.35 10.37
CA LYS A 108 10.93 3.68 9.57
C LYS A 108 10.82 2.96 8.24
N LEU A 109 11.05 3.70 7.17
CA LEU A 109 11.16 3.13 5.83
C LEU A 109 12.53 3.46 5.24
N TYR A 110 13.14 2.46 4.62
CA TYR A 110 14.48 2.52 4.03
C TYR A 110 14.43 2.20 2.54
N LEU A 111 15.25 2.90 1.77
CA LEU A 111 15.47 2.63 0.35
C LEU A 111 16.98 2.57 0.09
N GLY A 112 17.44 1.57 -0.68
CA GLY A 112 18.84 1.48 -1.08
C GLY A 112 19.30 2.68 -1.90
N ARG A 113 20.56 3.07 -1.79
CA ARG A 113 21.10 4.22 -2.52
C ARG A 113 20.91 4.10 -4.03
N ASP A 114 21.21 2.94 -4.60
CA ASP A 114 21.07 2.70 -6.04
C ASP A 114 19.60 2.85 -6.51
N ASP A 115 18.65 2.33 -5.72
CA ASP A 115 17.22 2.48 -6.00
C ASP A 115 16.77 3.95 -5.87
N ALA A 116 17.29 4.68 -4.87
CA ALA A 116 17.00 6.11 -4.71
C ALA A 116 17.53 6.95 -5.89
N ASP A 117 18.73 6.64 -6.38
CA ASP A 117 19.30 7.32 -7.54
C ASP A 117 18.51 7.03 -8.83
N MET A 118 17.97 5.82 -8.98
CA MET A 118 17.07 5.48 -10.10
C MET A 118 15.73 6.22 -10.05
N ILE A 119 15.22 6.54 -8.87
CA ILE A 119 13.94 7.25 -8.67
C ILE A 119 14.09 8.76 -8.94
N ARG A 120 15.28 9.32 -8.82
CA ARG A 120 15.52 10.76 -8.96
C ARG A 120 14.98 11.34 -10.27
N GLY A 121 14.08 12.34 -10.14
CA GLY A 121 13.41 12.98 -11.27
C GLY A 121 12.36 12.12 -11.96
N LYS A 122 12.02 10.92 -11.42
CA LYS A 122 11.06 10.00 -11.98
C LYS A 122 9.67 10.18 -11.41
N ARG A 123 8.67 9.87 -12.21
CA ARG A 123 7.24 9.91 -11.85
C ARG A 123 6.86 8.57 -11.23
N ILE A 124 6.40 8.61 -10.00
CA ILE A 124 6.18 7.43 -9.16
C ILE A 124 4.72 7.32 -8.77
N VAL A 125 4.14 6.15 -9.02
CA VAL A 125 2.85 5.74 -8.45
C VAL A 125 3.11 4.96 -7.16
N LEU A 126 2.54 5.44 -6.05
CA LEU A 126 2.55 4.73 -4.77
C LEU A 126 1.40 3.74 -4.72
N MET A 127 1.66 2.53 -4.24
CA MET A 127 0.66 1.48 -4.11
C MET A 127 0.73 0.82 -2.75
N ASP A 128 -0.45 0.58 -2.13
CA ASP A 128 -0.55 -0.21 -0.89
C ASP A 128 -1.71 -1.22 -0.99
N ASP A 129 -1.76 -2.21 -0.10
CA ASP A 129 -2.89 -3.12 -0.02
C ASP A 129 -4.10 -2.45 0.66
N VAL A 130 -3.90 -1.79 1.79
CA VAL A 130 -4.93 -1.08 2.54
C VAL A 130 -4.41 0.27 3.00
N ILE A 131 -5.08 1.34 2.61
CA ILE A 131 -4.85 2.67 3.19
C ILE A 131 -5.90 2.89 4.28
N SER A 132 -5.44 3.06 5.52
CA SER A 132 -6.26 3.34 6.71
C SER A 132 -5.95 4.75 7.23
N THR A 133 -5.09 4.89 8.23
CA THR A 133 -4.68 6.21 8.76
C THR A 133 -3.80 7.01 7.79
N GLY A 134 -3.20 6.34 6.82
CA GLY A 134 -2.30 6.96 5.83
C GLY A 134 -0.84 7.11 6.27
N GLY A 135 -0.46 6.61 7.44
CA GLY A 135 0.92 6.71 7.92
C GLY A 135 1.93 6.03 7.00
N SER A 136 1.66 4.80 6.56
CA SER A 136 2.53 4.10 5.59
C SER A 136 2.63 4.86 4.26
N LEU A 137 1.51 5.39 3.77
CA LEU A 137 1.47 6.17 2.55
C LEU A 137 2.31 7.44 2.68
N HIS A 138 2.16 8.18 3.78
CA HIS A 138 2.93 9.39 4.06
C HIS A 138 4.44 9.10 4.13
N ALA A 139 4.83 8.03 4.83
CA ALA A 139 6.24 7.62 4.90
C ALA A 139 6.81 7.25 3.51
N MET A 140 6.03 6.57 2.66
CA MET A 140 6.43 6.30 1.28
C MET A 140 6.60 7.58 0.47
N GLU A 141 5.68 8.55 0.60
CA GLU A 141 5.78 9.85 -0.08
C GLU A 141 7.06 10.59 0.31
N GLU A 142 7.33 10.69 1.61
CA GLU A 142 8.52 11.38 2.11
C GLU A 142 9.81 10.68 1.63
N LEU A 143 9.81 9.34 1.58
CA LEU A 143 10.95 8.59 1.10
C LEU A 143 11.20 8.82 -0.40
N VAL A 144 10.15 8.84 -1.22
CA VAL A 144 10.25 9.16 -2.66
C VAL A 144 10.70 10.60 -2.88
N LYS A 145 10.16 11.56 -2.13
CA LYS A 145 10.61 12.98 -2.16
C LYS A 145 12.07 13.12 -1.75
N LEU A 146 12.50 12.42 -0.70
CA LEU A 146 13.90 12.43 -0.24
C LEU A 146 14.84 11.86 -1.32
N ALA A 147 14.39 10.86 -2.07
CA ALA A 147 15.11 10.33 -3.23
C ALA A 147 15.12 11.29 -4.44
N GLY A 148 14.31 12.35 -4.41
CA GLY A 148 14.14 13.30 -5.52
C GLY A 148 13.16 12.83 -6.59
N GLY A 149 12.29 11.88 -6.29
CA GLY A 149 11.20 11.44 -7.14
C GLY A 149 9.96 12.33 -7.04
N ILE A 150 9.04 12.15 -7.97
CA ILE A 150 7.79 12.91 -8.09
C ILE A 150 6.64 11.94 -7.93
N VAL A 151 5.89 12.02 -6.82
CA VAL A 151 4.68 11.21 -6.63
C VAL A 151 3.56 11.78 -7.49
N VAL A 152 3.08 10.98 -8.44
CA VAL A 152 2.02 11.38 -9.38
C VAL A 152 0.66 10.80 -9.01
N ASP A 153 0.62 9.62 -8.40
CA ASP A 153 -0.64 9.02 -7.94
C ASP A 153 -0.43 8.10 -6.72
N ARG A 154 -1.53 7.77 -6.06
CA ARG A 154 -1.61 6.94 -4.85
C ARG A 154 -2.79 6.00 -4.98
N ILE A 155 -2.51 4.72 -5.05
CA ILE A 155 -3.54 3.70 -5.26
C ILE A 155 -3.50 2.63 -4.17
N ALA A 156 -4.64 2.03 -3.90
CA ALA A 156 -4.75 0.90 -2.97
C ALA A 156 -5.82 -0.09 -3.42
N VAL A 157 -5.73 -1.32 -2.92
CA VAL A 157 -6.84 -2.26 -3.07
C VAL A 157 -8.03 -1.78 -2.25
N LEU A 158 -7.80 -1.41 -0.99
CA LEU A 158 -8.86 -0.98 -0.09
C LEU A 158 -8.54 0.37 0.58
N ALA A 159 -9.59 1.19 0.76
CA ALA A 159 -9.56 2.33 1.67
C ALA A 159 -10.38 2.00 2.92
N GLU A 160 -9.73 2.00 4.10
CA GLU A 160 -10.34 1.62 5.36
C GLU A 160 -10.78 2.83 6.18
N GLY A 161 -11.99 2.77 6.73
CA GLY A 161 -12.53 3.81 7.61
C GLY A 161 -12.55 5.18 6.94
N ASP A 162 -11.98 6.20 7.60
CA ASP A 162 -11.95 7.58 7.11
C ASP A 162 -11.14 7.78 5.82
N ALA A 163 -10.24 6.86 5.49
CA ALA A 163 -9.50 6.91 4.23
C ALA A 163 -10.41 6.89 3.00
N GLN A 164 -11.63 6.36 3.11
CA GLN A 164 -12.64 6.35 2.05
C GLN A 164 -13.06 7.76 1.61
N GLN A 165 -12.88 8.77 2.46
CA GLN A 165 -13.25 10.17 2.18
C GLN A 165 -12.12 10.97 1.52
N ARG A 166 -10.90 10.42 1.45
CA ARG A 166 -9.74 11.07 0.85
C ARG A 166 -9.95 11.26 -0.65
N LYS A 167 -9.51 12.42 -1.16
CA LYS A 167 -9.61 12.78 -2.58
C LYS A 167 -8.29 12.65 -3.33
N ASP A 168 -7.22 12.38 -2.60
CA ASP A 168 -5.85 12.26 -3.10
C ASP A 168 -5.39 10.82 -3.29
N ILE A 169 -6.30 9.85 -3.11
CA ILE A 169 -6.07 8.42 -3.34
C ILE A 169 -7.14 7.82 -4.25
N GLN A 170 -6.78 6.77 -4.97
CA GLN A 170 -7.72 5.91 -5.69
C GLN A 170 -7.70 4.50 -5.08
N TYR A 171 -8.83 3.81 -5.06
CA TYR A 171 -8.92 2.47 -4.47
C TYR A 171 -10.01 1.63 -5.15
N LEU A 172 -9.90 0.30 -5.06
CA LEU A 172 -10.85 -0.61 -5.71
C LEU A 172 -12.15 -0.77 -4.92
N ALA A 173 -12.06 -0.82 -3.58
CA ALA A 173 -13.23 -0.98 -2.73
C ALA A 173 -13.06 -0.34 -1.35
N PRO A 174 -14.17 0.12 -0.72
CA PRO A 174 -14.15 0.59 0.66
C PRO A 174 -14.06 -0.59 1.62
N LEU A 175 -13.38 -0.41 2.77
CA LEU A 175 -13.36 -1.34 3.88
C LEU A 175 -13.87 -0.64 5.15
N PRO A 176 -14.99 -1.08 5.74
CA PRO A 176 -15.46 -0.48 6.98
C PRO A 176 -14.58 -0.88 8.16
N VAL A 177 -14.68 -0.13 9.25
CA VAL A 177 -14.23 -0.53 10.58
C VAL A 177 -15.42 -1.06 11.38
N PHE A 178 -15.16 -1.79 12.46
CA PHE A 178 -16.20 -2.56 13.15
C PHE A 178 -16.21 -2.27 14.65
N ASN A 179 -17.37 -2.47 15.25
CA ASN A 179 -17.58 -2.56 16.69
C ASN A 179 -17.18 -3.95 17.22
N ALA A 180 -17.13 -4.09 18.55
CA ALA A 180 -16.76 -5.35 19.20
C ALA A 180 -17.73 -6.52 18.91
N ASP A 181 -18.98 -6.22 18.56
CA ASP A 181 -19.99 -7.20 18.16
C ASP A 181 -19.95 -7.58 16.68
N GLY A 182 -19.04 -6.98 15.91
CA GLY A 182 -18.86 -7.22 14.47
C GLY A 182 -19.77 -6.38 13.57
N THR A 183 -20.59 -5.48 14.12
CA THR A 183 -21.36 -4.52 13.32
C THR A 183 -20.44 -3.44 12.74
N VAL A 184 -20.79 -2.91 11.57
CA VAL A 184 -20.06 -1.78 10.96
C VAL A 184 -20.20 -0.55 11.85
N LYS A 185 -19.09 0.14 12.05
CA LYS A 185 -19.02 1.32 12.92
C LYS A 185 -19.36 2.59 12.15
#